data_6f7a9eb2ad4404c381c99d8f7c5e9ad8
#
_entry.id   6f7a9eb2ad4404c381c99d8f7c5e9ad8
#
_cell.length_a   1.000
_cell.length_b   1.000
_cell.length_c   1.000
_cell.angle_alpha   90.00
_cell.angle_beta   90.00
_cell.angle_gamma   90.00
#
_symmetry.space_group_name_H-M   'P 1'
#
loop_
_entity.id
_entity.type
_entity.pdbx_description
1 polymer ?
#
loop_
_entity_poly.entity_id
_entity_poly.type
_entity_poly.pdbx_seq_one_letter_code
_entity_poly.pdbx_strand_id
1 'polypeptide(L)'
;MGKPMSKNLLKAGYELVVFDFNKDAVKEVTECGAVSAASGREVAEQCGVVITMVPNSPHVRAAVLGENGVADGAKPGTVLIDMSSIDPTESKDIGAELAKKGIDMLDAPVSGGEPKAIDGTLSVMVGGKKELFDKYYDMLMVMAGSVVYVGELVPATWQSWQTRLWLL
;
A
#
# COMPACT_ATOMS: atom_id res chain seq x y z
N MET A 1 6.18 -10.18 -0.47
CA MET A 1 5.78 -9.13 -1.43
C MET A 1 6.42 -7.79 -1.07
N GLY A 2 6.15 -7.20 0.08
CA GLY A 2 6.64 -5.85 0.45
C GLY A 2 8.15 -5.65 0.35
N LYS A 3 8.95 -6.63 0.78
CA LYS A 3 10.41 -6.56 0.72
C LYS A 3 10.98 -6.26 -0.69
N PRO A 4 10.67 -7.02 -1.75
CA PRO A 4 11.14 -6.69 -3.09
C PRO A 4 10.59 -5.36 -3.62
N MET A 5 9.34 -5.02 -3.30
CA MET A 5 8.76 -3.73 -3.68
C MET A 5 9.52 -2.56 -3.04
N SER A 6 9.85 -2.65 -1.75
CA SER A 6 10.69 -1.66 -1.05
C SER A 6 12.07 -1.51 -1.69
N LYS A 7 12.71 -2.63 -2.05
CA LYS A 7 14.02 -2.60 -2.74
C LYS A 7 13.95 -1.89 -4.10
N ASN A 8 12.86 -2.05 -4.85
CA ASN A 8 12.67 -1.35 -6.13
C ASN A 8 12.50 0.17 -5.93
N LEU A 9 11.74 0.59 -4.92
CA LEU A 9 11.60 2.00 -4.57
C LEU A 9 12.94 2.63 -4.15
N LEU A 10 13.75 1.93 -3.33
CA LEU A 10 15.10 2.39 -2.95
C LEU A 10 16.01 2.54 -4.18
N LYS A 11 15.99 1.58 -5.10
CA LYS A 11 16.76 1.65 -6.37
C LYS A 11 16.35 2.86 -7.23
N ALA A 12 15.08 3.25 -7.17
CA ALA A 12 14.58 4.42 -7.87
C ALA A 12 14.86 5.74 -7.15
N GLY A 13 15.52 5.71 -5.98
CA GLY A 13 15.94 6.90 -5.25
C GLY A 13 14.94 7.42 -4.22
N TYR A 14 13.90 6.66 -3.90
CA TYR A 14 12.99 7.02 -2.81
C TYR A 14 13.61 6.74 -1.44
N GLU A 15 13.44 7.66 -0.51
CA GLU A 15 13.76 7.43 0.91
C GLU A 15 12.62 6.64 1.57
N LEU A 16 12.95 5.58 2.29
CA LEU A 16 11.98 4.69 2.91
C LEU A 16 12.19 4.56 4.41
N VAL A 17 11.08 4.62 5.14
CA VAL A 17 10.97 4.16 6.53
C VAL A 17 10.14 2.87 6.52
N VAL A 18 10.65 1.79 7.08
CA VAL A 18 10.04 0.46 6.99
C VAL A 18 9.75 -0.13 8.37
N PHE A 19 8.62 -0.81 8.46
CA PHE A 19 8.24 -1.61 9.61
C PHE A 19 7.67 -2.96 9.16
N ASP A 20 8.09 -4.02 9.81
CA ASP A 20 7.52 -5.37 9.68
C ASP A 20 7.78 -6.13 11.00
N PHE A 21 6.89 -7.07 11.34
CA PHE A 21 7.12 -8.00 12.45
C PHE A 21 8.26 -8.96 12.15
N ASN A 22 8.51 -9.25 10.87
CA ASN A 22 9.66 -10.05 10.42
C ASN A 22 10.93 -9.17 10.41
N LYS A 23 11.73 -9.28 11.47
CA LYS A 23 12.95 -8.50 11.66
C LYS A 23 14.04 -8.78 10.61
N ASP A 24 14.10 -10.00 10.08
CA ASP A 24 15.04 -10.35 9.03
C ASP A 24 14.70 -9.64 7.72
N ALA A 25 13.41 -9.55 7.39
CA ALA A 25 12.94 -8.79 6.23
C ALA A 25 13.27 -7.28 6.37
N VAL A 26 13.06 -6.71 7.56
CA VAL A 26 13.42 -5.31 7.86
C VAL A 26 14.92 -5.11 7.69
N LYS A 27 15.74 -6.00 8.26
CA LYS A 27 17.21 -5.92 8.17
C LYS A 27 17.68 -5.91 6.71
N GLU A 28 17.18 -6.81 5.88
CA GLU A 28 17.56 -6.87 4.47
C GLU A 28 17.22 -5.57 3.70
N VAL A 29 16.13 -4.90 4.05
CA VAL A 29 15.73 -3.64 3.38
C VAL A 29 16.53 -2.47 3.93
N THR A 30 16.85 -2.46 5.23
CA THR A 30 17.72 -1.42 5.83
C THR A 30 19.16 -1.51 5.33
N GLU A 31 19.67 -2.71 5.05
CA GLU A 31 20.97 -2.89 4.39
C GLU A 31 21.00 -2.30 2.97
N CYS A 32 19.83 -2.11 2.35
CA CYS A 32 19.67 -1.42 1.06
C CYS A 32 19.47 0.11 1.20
N GLY A 33 19.45 0.65 2.42
CA GLY A 33 19.37 2.09 2.66
C GLY A 33 18.06 2.61 3.27
N ALA A 34 17.12 1.73 3.63
CA ALA A 34 15.92 2.16 4.35
C ALA A 34 16.20 2.41 5.85
N VAL A 35 15.37 3.21 6.47
CA VAL A 35 15.35 3.43 7.93
C VAL A 35 14.30 2.49 8.54
N SER A 36 14.63 1.82 9.65
CA SER A 36 13.66 1.01 10.39
C SER A 36 12.86 1.84 11.39
N ALA A 37 11.58 1.53 11.53
CA ALA A 37 10.71 2.04 12.59
C ALA A 37 10.26 0.91 13.51
N ALA A 38 9.76 1.26 14.71
CA ALA A 38 9.28 0.31 15.69
C ALA A 38 7.79 -0.04 15.52
N SER A 39 7.03 0.80 14.79
CA SER A 39 5.58 0.65 14.59
C SER A 39 5.09 1.35 13.32
N GLY A 40 3.84 1.04 12.92
CA GLY A 40 3.15 1.78 11.86
C GLY A 40 2.95 3.26 12.19
N ARG A 41 2.74 3.58 13.47
CA ARG A 41 2.66 4.95 13.97
C ARG A 41 3.96 5.71 13.69
N GLU A 42 5.11 5.15 14.05
CA GLU A 42 6.40 5.79 13.86
C GLU A 42 6.74 5.98 12.36
N VAL A 43 6.33 5.04 11.50
CA VAL A 43 6.40 5.23 10.04
C VAL A 43 5.59 6.45 9.62
N ALA A 44 4.33 6.53 10.05
CA ALA A 44 3.42 7.61 9.66
C ALA A 44 3.81 8.99 10.20
N GLU A 45 4.46 9.06 11.37
CA GLU A 45 4.99 10.30 11.94
C GLU A 45 6.09 10.92 11.05
N GLN A 46 6.81 10.08 10.31
CA GLN A 46 7.96 10.48 9.47
C GLN A 46 7.61 10.61 7.98
N CYS A 47 6.49 10.02 7.53
CA CYS A 47 6.16 9.90 6.12
C CYS A 47 4.85 10.61 5.76
N GLY A 48 4.82 11.28 4.61
CA GLY A 48 3.59 11.84 4.03
C GLY A 48 2.79 10.82 3.22
N VAL A 49 3.42 9.69 2.86
CA VAL A 49 2.80 8.56 2.15
C VAL A 49 3.17 7.28 2.86
N VAL A 50 2.19 6.44 3.12
CA VAL A 50 2.39 5.12 3.74
C VAL A 50 1.83 4.05 2.81
N ILE A 51 2.61 3.02 2.54
CA ILE A 51 2.20 1.86 1.75
C ILE A 51 2.01 0.66 2.68
N THR A 52 0.86 0.00 2.60
CA THR A 52 0.63 -1.29 3.27
C THR A 52 0.64 -2.43 2.26
N MET A 53 1.29 -3.54 2.63
CA MET A 53 1.35 -4.77 1.86
C MET A 53 1.38 -5.95 2.80
N VAL A 54 0.20 -6.36 3.27
CA VAL A 54 0.00 -7.37 4.32
C VAL A 54 -0.98 -8.46 3.87
N PRO A 55 -1.05 -9.61 4.55
CA PRO A 55 -1.72 -10.81 4.00
C PRO A 55 -3.22 -10.71 3.77
N ASN A 56 -3.98 -9.96 4.59
CA ASN A 56 -5.45 -9.93 4.52
C ASN A 56 -6.06 -8.74 5.26
N SER A 57 -7.40 -8.58 5.18
CA SER A 57 -8.15 -7.48 5.77
C SER A 57 -7.91 -7.25 7.28
N PRO A 58 -7.93 -8.28 8.17
CA PRO A 58 -7.60 -8.09 9.58
C PRO A 58 -6.21 -7.51 9.82
N HIS A 59 -5.22 -7.89 9.00
CA HIS A 59 -3.87 -7.35 9.12
C HIS A 59 -3.79 -5.90 8.66
N VAL A 60 -4.50 -5.52 7.58
CA VAL A 60 -4.58 -4.11 7.15
C VAL A 60 -5.25 -3.28 8.23
N ARG A 61 -6.41 -3.72 8.75
CA ARG A 61 -7.11 -3.02 9.82
C ARG A 61 -6.23 -2.84 11.06
N ALA A 62 -5.52 -3.87 11.49
CA ALA A 62 -4.61 -3.79 12.63
C ALA A 62 -3.41 -2.86 12.36
N ALA A 63 -2.80 -2.92 11.17
CA ALA A 63 -1.67 -2.08 10.81
C ALA A 63 -2.06 -0.60 10.69
N VAL A 64 -3.30 -0.32 10.24
CA VAL A 64 -3.76 1.04 9.95
C VAL A 64 -4.49 1.66 11.13
N LEU A 65 -5.47 0.96 11.72
CA LEU A 65 -6.38 1.47 12.75
C LEU A 65 -6.13 0.88 14.15
N GLY A 66 -5.26 -0.13 14.26
CA GLY A 66 -4.91 -0.74 15.54
C GLY A 66 -4.02 0.15 16.40
N GLU A 67 -3.75 -0.29 17.63
CA GLU A 67 -2.85 0.39 18.55
C GLU A 67 -1.45 0.54 17.93
N ASN A 68 -0.89 1.75 17.97
CA ASN A 68 0.36 2.12 17.29
C ASN A 68 0.33 1.90 15.75
N GLY A 69 -0.87 1.89 15.17
CA GLY A 69 -1.07 1.83 13.72
C GLY A 69 -0.81 3.16 13.02
N VAL A 70 -0.92 3.14 11.70
CA VAL A 70 -0.69 4.32 10.84
C VAL A 70 -1.55 5.52 11.25
N ALA A 71 -2.83 5.30 11.57
CA ALA A 71 -3.77 6.37 11.91
C ALA A 71 -3.45 7.10 13.22
N ASP A 72 -2.59 6.54 14.08
CA ASP A 72 -2.16 7.16 15.32
C ASP A 72 -0.99 8.14 15.14
N GLY A 73 -0.20 7.96 14.07
CA GLY A 73 0.96 8.80 13.77
C GLY A 73 0.77 9.72 12.56
N ALA A 74 -0.19 9.42 11.69
CA ALA A 74 -0.42 10.16 10.46
C ALA A 74 -0.99 11.57 10.72
N LYS A 75 -0.47 12.54 10.00
CA LYS A 75 -0.95 13.93 10.00
C LYS A 75 -2.05 14.12 8.96
N PRO A 76 -2.94 15.12 9.13
CA PRO A 76 -3.86 15.49 8.05
C PRO A 76 -3.10 15.76 6.74
N GLY A 77 -3.58 15.18 5.64
CA GLY A 77 -2.93 15.23 4.33
C GLY A 77 -1.98 14.06 4.05
N THR A 78 -1.73 13.16 5.02
CA THR A 78 -1.07 11.88 4.75
C THR A 78 -1.94 11.02 3.84
N VAL A 79 -1.31 10.25 2.96
CA VAL A 79 -1.99 9.30 2.05
C VAL A 79 -1.58 7.88 2.39
N LEU A 80 -2.56 7.03 2.65
CA LEU A 80 -2.36 5.58 2.71
C LEU A 80 -2.59 4.99 1.32
N ILE A 81 -1.66 4.14 0.86
CA ILE A 81 -1.82 3.32 -0.35
C ILE A 81 -1.81 1.87 0.09
N ASP A 82 -2.97 1.24 0.13
CA ASP A 82 -3.05 -0.19 0.45
C ASP A 82 -2.88 -1.04 -0.80
N MET A 83 -1.77 -1.75 -0.88
CA MET A 83 -1.46 -2.67 -1.98
C MET A 83 -1.78 -4.12 -1.64
N SER A 84 -2.41 -4.36 -0.49
CA SER A 84 -2.89 -5.68 -0.07
C SER A 84 -4.14 -6.09 -0.85
N SER A 85 -4.34 -7.40 -1.00
CA SER A 85 -5.59 -7.92 -1.59
C SER A 85 -6.57 -8.19 -0.45
N ILE A 86 -7.52 -7.27 -0.23
CA ILE A 86 -8.49 -7.33 0.87
C ILE A 86 -9.94 -7.21 0.37
N ASP A 87 -10.88 -7.45 1.28
CA ASP A 87 -12.29 -7.26 0.98
C ASP A 87 -12.60 -5.78 0.68
N PRO A 88 -13.28 -5.46 -0.43
CA PRO A 88 -13.61 -4.09 -0.79
C PRO A 88 -14.46 -3.34 0.25
N THR A 89 -15.27 -4.06 1.03
CA THR A 89 -16.06 -3.47 2.12
C THR A 89 -15.14 -3.00 3.23
N GLU A 90 -14.16 -3.84 3.60
CA GLU A 90 -13.15 -3.47 4.60
C GLU A 90 -12.29 -2.29 4.13
N SER A 91 -11.90 -2.26 2.85
CA SER A 91 -11.15 -1.13 2.29
C SER A 91 -11.93 0.18 2.43
N LYS A 92 -13.24 0.16 2.14
CA LYS A 92 -14.12 1.33 2.32
C LYS A 92 -14.25 1.77 3.78
N ASP A 93 -14.45 0.82 4.67
CA ASP A 93 -14.61 1.11 6.09
C ASP A 93 -13.32 1.72 6.67
N ILE A 94 -12.17 1.16 6.31
CA ILE A 94 -10.86 1.72 6.68
C ILE A 94 -10.70 3.13 6.11
N GLY A 95 -11.00 3.32 4.83
CA GLY A 95 -10.94 4.63 4.18
C GLY A 95 -11.85 5.68 4.82
N ALA A 96 -13.06 5.29 5.23
CA ALA A 96 -13.99 6.17 5.93
C ALA A 96 -13.46 6.58 7.33
N GLU A 97 -12.86 5.67 8.08
CA GLU A 97 -12.23 5.98 9.37
C GLU A 97 -11.01 6.92 9.21
N LEU A 98 -10.18 6.68 8.19
CA LEU A 98 -9.04 7.54 7.87
C LEU A 98 -9.48 8.96 7.47
N ALA A 99 -10.54 9.07 6.67
CA ALA A 99 -11.08 10.36 6.23
C ALA A 99 -11.53 11.25 7.40
N LYS A 100 -12.04 10.67 8.49
CA LYS A 100 -12.39 11.41 9.73
C LYS A 100 -11.17 12.08 10.37
N LYS A 101 -9.98 11.54 10.12
CA LYS A 101 -8.69 12.08 10.61
C LYS A 101 -7.96 12.94 9.55
N GLY A 102 -8.59 13.20 8.41
CA GLY A 102 -7.99 13.96 7.30
C GLY A 102 -6.91 13.18 6.53
N ILE A 103 -6.93 11.86 6.58
CA ILE A 103 -6.02 10.96 5.89
C ILE A 103 -6.76 10.40 4.66
N ASP A 104 -6.17 10.55 3.49
CA ASP A 104 -6.70 9.98 2.25
C ASP A 104 -6.21 8.54 2.04
N MET A 105 -6.99 7.75 1.29
CA MET A 105 -6.64 6.35 0.97
C MET A 105 -6.78 6.07 -0.52
N LEU A 106 -5.81 5.34 -1.07
CA LEU A 106 -5.89 4.64 -2.34
C LEU A 106 -5.91 3.14 -2.06
N ASP A 107 -6.86 2.44 -2.68
CA ASP A 107 -6.91 0.97 -2.72
C ASP A 107 -6.22 0.51 -4.00
N ALA A 108 -5.07 -0.15 -3.85
CA ALA A 108 -4.17 -0.44 -4.97
C ALA A 108 -3.74 -1.93 -5.00
N PRO A 109 -4.69 -2.88 -4.98
CA PRO A 109 -4.36 -4.29 -5.00
C PRO A 109 -3.46 -4.67 -6.17
N VAL A 110 -2.55 -5.61 -5.90
CA VAL A 110 -1.53 -6.06 -6.84
C VAL A 110 -1.76 -7.50 -7.30
N SER A 111 -1.37 -7.78 -8.52
CA SER A 111 -1.33 -9.13 -9.10
C SER A 111 0.03 -9.40 -9.71
N GLY A 112 0.52 -10.66 -9.58
CA GLY A 112 1.78 -11.10 -10.22
C GLY A 112 2.69 -11.92 -9.32
N GLY A 113 2.46 -11.95 -8.02
CA GLY A 113 3.25 -12.71 -7.06
C GLY A 113 4.67 -12.16 -6.84
N GLU A 114 5.46 -12.88 -6.04
CA GLU A 114 6.80 -12.42 -5.65
C GLU A 114 7.76 -12.26 -6.82
N PRO A 115 7.78 -13.12 -7.86
CA PRO A 115 8.66 -12.92 -9.01
C PRO A 115 8.44 -11.56 -9.68
N LYS A 116 7.18 -11.18 -9.96
CA LYS A 116 6.88 -9.88 -10.55
C LYS A 116 7.14 -8.71 -9.62
N ALA A 117 7.04 -8.92 -8.30
CA ALA A 117 7.42 -7.90 -7.34
C ALA A 117 8.94 -7.64 -7.34
N ILE A 118 9.74 -8.69 -7.54
CA ILE A 118 11.20 -8.58 -7.69
C ILE A 118 11.55 -7.82 -8.97
N ASP A 119 10.91 -8.18 -10.07
CA ASP A 119 11.19 -7.61 -11.40
C ASP A 119 10.60 -6.20 -11.58
N GLY A 120 9.75 -5.72 -10.65
CA GLY A 120 9.03 -4.44 -10.79
C GLY A 120 7.97 -4.47 -11.89
N THR A 121 7.36 -5.63 -12.14
CA THR A 121 6.40 -5.84 -13.24
C THR A 121 5.01 -6.25 -12.75
N LEU A 122 4.64 -5.87 -11.52
CA LEU A 122 3.32 -6.12 -10.98
C LEU A 122 2.23 -5.45 -11.84
N SER A 123 1.03 -5.99 -11.79
CA SER A 123 -0.17 -5.30 -12.27
C SER A 123 -0.88 -4.71 -11.07
N VAL A 124 -1.10 -3.40 -11.09
CA VAL A 124 -1.74 -2.64 -9.99
C VAL A 124 -3.02 -2.02 -10.51
N MET A 125 -4.09 -2.18 -9.75
CA MET A 125 -5.39 -1.56 -10.04
C MET A 125 -5.71 -0.59 -8.92
N VAL A 126 -5.87 0.70 -9.25
CA VAL A 126 -5.96 1.75 -8.24
C VAL A 126 -7.37 2.35 -8.20
N GLY A 127 -8.00 2.23 -7.04
CA GLY A 127 -9.24 2.93 -6.68
C GLY A 127 -8.98 4.07 -5.71
N GLY A 128 -9.77 5.13 -5.82
CA GLY A 128 -9.68 6.30 -4.96
C GLY A 128 -9.69 7.61 -5.73
N LYS A 129 -9.29 8.70 -5.09
CA LYS A 129 -9.29 10.03 -5.73
C LYS A 129 -8.33 10.06 -6.93
N LYS A 130 -8.85 10.48 -8.11
CA LYS A 130 -8.06 10.57 -9.34
C LYS A 130 -6.81 11.44 -9.21
N GLU A 131 -6.92 12.54 -8.46
CA GLU A 131 -5.81 13.46 -8.22
C GLU A 131 -4.64 12.78 -7.48
N LEU A 132 -4.95 11.91 -6.52
CA LEU A 132 -3.95 11.14 -5.79
C LEU A 132 -3.36 10.03 -6.66
N PHE A 133 -4.17 9.37 -7.48
CA PHE A 133 -3.69 8.44 -8.48
C PHE A 133 -2.65 9.09 -9.40
N ASP A 134 -2.97 10.24 -9.98
CA ASP A 134 -2.07 10.96 -10.88
C ASP A 134 -0.79 11.40 -10.16
N LYS A 135 -0.90 11.86 -8.92
CA LYS A 135 0.25 12.28 -8.10
C LYS A 135 1.23 11.14 -7.81
N TYR A 136 0.73 9.94 -7.56
CA TYR A 136 1.57 8.78 -7.16
C TYR A 136 1.78 7.77 -8.28
N TYR A 137 1.31 8.05 -9.49
CA TYR A 137 1.42 7.14 -10.64
C TYR A 137 2.86 6.69 -10.90
N ASP A 138 3.80 7.64 -10.99
CA ASP A 138 5.21 7.33 -11.27
C ASP A 138 5.85 6.48 -10.17
N MET A 139 5.50 6.72 -8.91
CA MET A 139 5.97 5.91 -7.78
C MET A 139 5.43 4.47 -7.87
N LEU A 140 4.16 4.31 -8.22
CA LEU A 140 3.55 2.97 -8.41
C LEU A 140 4.17 2.24 -9.59
N MET A 141 4.50 2.94 -10.68
CA MET A 141 5.16 2.37 -11.85
C MET A 141 6.57 1.84 -11.57
N VAL A 142 7.24 2.28 -10.51
CA VAL A 142 8.53 1.71 -10.07
C VAL A 142 8.40 0.24 -9.65
N MET A 143 7.24 -0.13 -9.14
CA MET A 143 6.95 -1.49 -8.64
C MET A 143 6.13 -2.32 -9.63
N ALA A 144 5.66 -1.71 -10.72
CA ALA A 144 4.67 -2.29 -11.61
C ALA A 144 5.04 -2.17 -13.09
N GLY A 145 4.62 -3.15 -13.88
CA GLY A 145 4.61 -3.07 -15.34
C GLY A 145 3.33 -2.44 -15.89
N SER A 146 2.28 -2.39 -15.08
CA SER A 146 1.00 -1.78 -15.44
C SER A 146 0.29 -1.23 -14.21
N VAL A 147 -0.16 0.01 -14.28
CA VAL A 147 -0.95 0.68 -13.25
C VAL A 147 -2.20 1.26 -13.90
N VAL A 148 -3.37 0.83 -13.46
CA VAL A 148 -4.66 1.20 -14.06
C VAL A 148 -5.56 1.85 -13.02
N TYR A 149 -6.10 3.01 -13.35
CA TYR A 149 -7.14 3.65 -12.53
C TYR A 149 -8.50 3.00 -12.79
N VAL A 150 -9.18 2.59 -11.73
CA VAL A 150 -10.45 1.85 -11.83
C VAL A 150 -11.66 2.63 -11.29
N GLY A 151 -11.45 3.86 -10.88
CA GLY A 151 -12.51 4.73 -10.35
C GLY A 151 -12.30 5.10 -8.89
N GLU A 152 -13.29 5.75 -8.28
CA GLU A 152 -13.30 6.04 -6.85
C GLU A 152 -13.34 4.74 -6.02
N LEU A 153 -13.02 4.80 -4.73
CA LEU A 153 -13.03 3.63 -3.81
C LEU A 153 -14.32 2.83 -4.00
N VAL A 154 -14.16 1.61 -4.55
CA VAL A 154 -15.12 0.95 -5.44
C VAL A 154 -16.47 0.57 -4.81
N PRO A 155 -17.59 0.67 -5.57
CA PRO A 155 -18.84 -0.05 -5.32
C PRO A 155 -18.64 -1.57 -5.46
N ALA A 156 -19.45 -2.37 -4.74
CA ALA A 156 -19.41 -3.84 -4.66
C ALA A 156 -19.44 -4.64 -5.99
N THR A 157 -19.43 -3.97 -7.14
CA THR A 157 -19.35 -4.56 -8.48
C THR A 157 -17.96 -5.09 -8.86
N TRP A 158 -16.92 -4.80 -8.06
CA TRP A 158 -15.54 -5.24 -8.29
C TRP A 158 -15.34 -6.76 -8.19
N GLN A 159 -16.12 -7.46 -7.36
CA GLN A 159 -16.04 -8.93 -7.26
C GLN A 159 -16.27 -9.64 -8.59
N SER A 160 -17.00 -9.03 -9.52
CA SER A 160 -17.26 -9.62 -10.83
C SER A 160 -16.05 -9.59 -11.78
N TRP A 161 -15.06 -8.71 -11.53
CA TRP A 161 -13.87 -8.58 -12.37
C TRP A 161 -12.74 -9.51 -11.92
N GLN A 162 -12.58 -9.74 -10.63
CA GLN A 162 -11.57 -10.70 -10.13
C GLN A 162 -11.90 -12.12 -10.60
N THR A 163 -13.19 -12.50 -10.67
CA THR A 163 -13.62 -13.81 -11.15
C THR A 163 -13.48 -14.00 -12.66
N ARG A 164 -13.45 -12.91 -13.43
CA ARG A 164 -13.29 -13.00 -14.90
C ARG A 164 -11.84 -12.96 -15.39
N LEU A 165 -10.90 -12.47 -14.58
CA LEU A 165 -9.46 -12.43 -14.92
C LEU A 165 -8.71 -13.74 -14.66
N TRP A 166 -9.35 -14.72 -13.99
CA TRP A 166 -8.77 -16.04 -13.72
C TRP A 166 -9.05 -17.10 -14.78
N LEU A 167 -9.69 -16.73 -15.89
CA LEU A 167 -10.12 -17.65 -16.98
C LEU A 167 -9.40 -17.43 -18.32
N LEU A 168 -8.18 -16.88 -18.30
CA LEU A 168 -7.33 -16.84 -19.49
C LEU A 168 -5.95 -17.43 -19.17
#